data_2f7bc37f54229731c615d6515b66e28c
#
_entry.id   2f7bc37f54229731c615d6515b66e28c
#
_cell.length_a   1.000
_cell.length_b   1.000
_cell.length_c   1.000
_cell.angle_alpha   90.00
_cell.angle_beta   90.00
_cell.angle_gamma   90.00
#
_symmetry.space_group_name_H-M   'P 1'
#
loop_
_entity.id
_entity.type
_entity.pdbx_description
1 polymer ?
#
loop_
_entity_poly.entity_id
_entity_poly.type
_entity_poly.pdbx_seq_one_letter_code
_entity_poly.pdbx_strand_id
1 'polypeptide(L)'
;MEKYMETFDAIKNRKTTRRFSSKKIPSDILTAILDAGLHAPSNDHMRKWEYVIIDDIEKRILLLEKIAKERTTNEATKIVDKVGYKNEEQRKMYIDAIPLQRKMLLTTSTLVLPFFFQGNELLKPKS
;
A
#
# COMPACT_ATOMS: atom_id res chain seq x y z
N MET A 1 17.19 -25.83 -0.45
CA MET A 1 16.02 -26.19 0.39
C MET A 1 15.24 -24.91 0.67
N GLU A 2 14.05 -24.79 0.11
CA GLU A 2 13.18 -23.65 0.42
C GLU A 2 12.79 -23.74 1.90
N LYS A 3 13.17 -22.73 2.66
CA LYS A 3 12.81 -22.64 4.07
C LYS A 3 11.41 -22.03 4.16
N TYR A 4 10.42 -22.88 4.29
CA TYR A 4 9.06 -22.42 4.57
C TYR A 4 8.98 -21.84 5.98
N MET A 5 8.35 -20.68 6.10
CA MET A 5 8.07 -20.06 7.38
C MET A 5 6.77 -20.65 7.93
N GLU A 6 6.79 -21.08 9.18
CA GLU A 6 5.56 -21.52 9.85
C GLU A 6 4.54 -20.37 9.96
N THR A 7 3.27 -20.69 9.84
CA THR A 7 2.18 -19.70 9.80
C THR A 7 2.19 -18.77 11.01
N PHE A 8 2.38 -19.30 12.21
CA PHE A 8 2.43 -18.47 13.42
C PHE A 8 3.64 -17.55 13.45
N ASP A 9 4.77 -17.99 12.93
CA ASP A 9 5.97 -17.15 12.83
C ASP A 9 5.77 -16.03 11.82
N ALA A 10 5.11 -16.30 10.69
CA ALA A 10 4.75 -15.28 9.72
C ALA A 10 3.84 -14.20 10.34
N ILE A 11 2.84 -14.61 11.09
CA ILE A 11 1.92 -13.69 11.78
C ILE A 11 2.65 -12.86 12.84
N LYS A 12 3.48 -13.47 13.67
CA LYS A 12 4.21 -12.80 14.75
C LYS A 12 5.27 -11.83 14.23
N ASN A 13 5.95 -12.20 13.13
CA ASN A 13 7.04 -11.42 12.56
C ASN A 13 6.58 -10.36 11.56
N ARG A 14 5.27 -10.30 11.23
CA ARG A 14 4.72 -9.28 10.36
C ARG A 14 4.96 -7.89 10.95
N LYS A 15 5.52 -7.00 10.16
CA LYS A 15 5.70 -5.58 10.50
C LYS A 15 5.35 -4.70 9.31
N THR A 16 5.01 -3.46 9.56
CA THR A 16 4.82 -2.48 8.50
C THR A 16 6.17 -2.04 7.96
N THR A 17 6.41 -2.28 6.69
CA THR A 17 7.63 -1.86 5.99
C THR A 17 7.30 -0.64 5.13
N ARG A 18 8.11 0.43 5.27
CA ARG A 18 7.97 1.67 4.49
C ARG A 18 9.23 2.04 3.71
N ARG A 19 10.28 1.24 3.84
CA ARG A 19 11.52 1.38 3.05
C ARG A 19 11.64 0.15 2.16
N PHE A 20 11.64 0.36 0.86
CA PHE A 20 11.71 -0.69 -0.14
C PHE A 20 13.00 -0.58 -0.93
N SER A 21 13.57 -1.73 -1.30
CA SER A 21 14.65 -1.76 -2.27
C SER A 21 14.09 -1.57 -3.68
N SER A 22 14.94 -1.13 -4.61
CA SER A 22 14.60 -1.08 -6.04
C SER A 22 14.73 -2.44 -6.73
N LYS A 23 15.10 -3.49 -6.00
CA LYS A 23 15.27 -4.84 -6.54
C LYS A 23 13.93 -5.35 -7.07
N LYS A 24 13.93 -5.76 -8.34
CA LYS A 24 12.75 -6.29 -8.99
C LYS A 24 12.30 -7.61 -8.35
N ILE A 25 11.00 -7.74 -8.12
CA ILE A 25 10.41 -8.98 -7.63
C ILE A 25 10.29 -9.94 -8.80
N PRO A 26 10.79 -11.20 -8.72
CA PRO A 26 10.55 -12.20 -9.75
C PRO A 26 9.04 -12.42 -9.98
N SER A 27 8.65 -12.62 -11.23
CA SER A 27 7.23 -12.69 -11.61
C SER A 27 6.48 -13.86 -10.96
N ASP A 28 7.14 -14.99 -10.76
CA ASP A 28 6.59 -16.16 -10.08
C ASP A 28 6.31 -15.87 -8.59
N ILE A 29 7.19 -15.15 -7.91
CA ILE A 29 7.01 -14.73 -6.51
C ILE A 29 5.88 -13.71 -6.41
N LEU A 30 5.85 -12.71 -7.30
CA LEU A 30 4.77 -11.72 -7.32
C LEU A 30 3.41 -12.40 -7.55
N THR A 31 3.34 -13.31 -8.51
CA THR A 31 2.13 -14.08 -8.79
C THR A 31 1.66 -14.88 -7.58
N ALA A 32 2.58 -15.55 -6.87
CA ALA A 32 2.25 -16.31 -5.67
C ALA A 32 1.71 -15.43 -4.54
N ILE A 33 2.28 -14.23 -4.34
CA ILE A 33 1.81 -13.26 -3.35
C ILE A 33 0.39 -12.78 -3.67
N LEU A 34 0.14 -12.40 -4.92
CA LEU A 34 -1.17 -11.92 -5.35
C LEU A 34 -2.23 -13.02 -5.34
N ASP A 35 -1.86 -14.23 -5.72
CA ASP A 35 -2.73 -15.40 -5.66
C ASP A 35 -3.15 -15.71 -4.22
N ALA A 36 -2.22 -15.65 -3.27
CA ALA A 36 -2.53 -15.77 -1.84
C ALA A 36 -3.55 -14.72 -1.37
N GLY A 37 -3.42 -13.48 -1.83
CA GLY A 37 -4.39 -12.41 -1.56
C GLY A 37 -5.77 -12.68 -2.14
N LEU A 38 -5.84 -13.26 -3.35
CA LEU A 38 -7.10 -13.62 -4.00
C LEU A 38 -7.84 -14.79 -3.29
N HIS A 39 -7.14 -15.59 -2.51
CA HIS A 39 -7.73 -16.65 -1.70
C HIS A 39 -8.25 -16.18 -0.34
N ALA A 40 -8.04 -14.92 0.02
CA ALA A 40 -8.59 -14.37 1.24
C ALA A 40 -10.14 -14.40 1.24
N PRO A 41 -10.79 -14.52 2.43
CA PRO A 41 -12.24 -14.48 2.52
C PRO A 41 -12.81 -13.18 1.94
N SER A 42 -13.94 -13.28 1.24
CA SER A 42 -14.69 -12.14 0.73
C SER A 42 -16.12 -12.17 1.22
N ASN A 43 -16.76 -11.01 1.24
CA ASN A 43 -18.18 -10.92 1.60
C ASN A 43 -19.02 -11.78 0.63
N ASP A 44 -19.81 -12.70 1.19
CA ASP A 44 -20.66 -13.65 0.44
C ASP A 44 -19.94 -14.43 -0.66
N HIS A 45 -18.64 -14.68 -0.51
CA HIS A 45 -17.78 -15.36 -1.50
C HIS A 45 -17.81 -14.72 -2.90
N MET A 46 -18.17 -13.46 -3.02
CA MET A 46 -18.37 -12.82 -4.33
C MET A 46 -17.05 -12.53 -5.05
N ARG A 47 -15.92 -12.48 -4.34
CA ARG A 47 -14.56 -12.28 -4.91
C ARG A 47 -14.48 -11.16 -5.94
N LYS A 48 -15.12 -10.03 -5.65
CA LYS A 48 -15.21 -8.87 -6.54
C LYS A 48 -14.04 -7.92 -6.37
N TRP A 49 -12.81 -8.42 -6.50
CA TRP A 49 -11.62 -7.58 -6.48
C TRP A 49 -10.64 -7.98 -7.57
N GLU A 50 -9.85 -7.02 -7.96
CA GLU A 50 -8.76 -7.16 -8.91
C GLU A 50 -7.52 -6.46 -8.40
N TYR A 51 -6.35 -6.93 -8.85
CA TYR A 51 -5.10 -6.24 -8.66
C TYR A 51 -4.63 -5.63 -9.98
N VAL A 52 -4.23 -4.37 -9.94
CA VAL A 52 -3.56 -3.70 -11.04
C VAL A 52 -2.10 -3.48 -10.64
N ILE A 53 -1.18 -3.98 -11.45
CA ILE A 53 0.26 -3.84 -11.23
C ILE A 53 0.77 -2.71 -12.11
N ILE A 54 1.47 -1.75 -11.51
CA ILE A 54 2.05 -0.61 -12.22
C ILE A 54 3.58 -0.66 -12.08
N ASP A 55 4.22 -1.24 -13.08
CA ASP A 55 5.68 -1.35 -13.19
C ASP A 55 6.29 -0.19 -13.98
N ASP A 56 5.56 0.35 -14.96
CA ASP A 56 5.99 1.47 -15.78
C ASP A 56 6.10 2.75 -14.96
N ILE A 57 7.30 3.33 -14.91
CA ILE A 57 7.59 4.53 -14.10
C ILE A 57 6.82 5.76 -14.60
N GLU A 58 6.61 5.91 -15.88
CA GLU A 58 5.88 7.06 -16.44
C GLU A 58 4.40 7.01 -16.04
N LYS A 59 3.78 5.84 -16.15
CA LYS A 59 2.40 5.61 -15.69
C LYS A 59 2.27 5.81 -14.18
N ARG A 60 3.27 5.40 -13.41
CA ARG A 60 3.32 5.61 -11.96
C ARG A 60 3.38 7.08 -11.60
N ILE A 61 4.22 7.86 -12.27
CA ILE A 61 4.32 9.30 -12.07
C ILE A 61 2.96 9.97 -12.36
N LEU A 62 2.34 9.66 -13.47
CA LEU A 62 1.02 10.21 -13.84
C LEU A 62 -0.06 9.87 -12.83
N LEU A 63 -0.06 8.65 -12.31
CA LEU A 63 -0.99 8.24 -11.25
C LEU A 63 -0.74 9.04 -9.96
N LEU A 64 0.51 9.10 -9.52
CA LEU A 64 0.86 9.73 -8.25
C LEU A 64 0.67 11.25 -8.26
N GLU A 65 0.79 11.91 -9.40
CA GLU A 65 0.42 13.32 -9.53
C GLU A 65 -1.04 13.59 -9.16
N LYS A 66 -1.91 12.61 -9.39
CA LYS A 66 -3.34 12.74 -9.10
C LYS A 66 -3.71 12.33 -7.68
N ILE A 67 -3.07 11.31 -7.13
CA ILE A 67 -3.49 10.68 -5.86
C ILE A 67 -2.55 10.91 -4.69
N ALA A 68 -1.29 11.24 -4.92
CA ALA A 68 -0.27 11.38 -3.88
C ALA A 68 0.59 12.62 -4.11
N LYS A 69 0.06 13.78 -3.77
CA LYS A 69 0.80 15.05 -3.83
C LYS A 69 2.00 15.03 -2.88
N GLU A 70 3.07 15.70 -3.28
CA GLU A 70 4.13 16.06 -2.35
C GLU A 70 3.57 16.87 -1.19
N ARG A 71 4.02 16.55 0.01
CA ARG A 71 3.63 17.26 1.23
C ARG A 71 4.86 17.69 2.01
N THR A 72 4.81 18.91 2.50
CA THR A 72 5.83 19.47 3.39
C THR A 72 5.63 18.96 4.82
N THR A 73 6.65 19.13 5.66
CA THR A 73 6.55 18.80 7.10
C THR A 73 5.46 19.63 7.77
N ASN A 74 5.29 20.91 7.40
CA ASN A 74 4.24 21.76 7.96
C ASN A 74 2.84 21.26 7.59
N GLU A 75 2.62 20.83 6.34
CA GLU A 75 1.35 20.21 5.94
C GLU A 75 1.09 18.90 6.65
N ALA A 76 2.12 18.06 6.82
CA ALA A 76 2.05 16.81 7.56
C ALA A 76 1.65 17.07 9.03
N THR A 77 2.25 18.06 9.68
CA THR A 77 1.92 18.46 11.04
C THR A 77 0.44 18.87 11.17
N LYS A 78 -0.05 19.70 10.27
CA LYS A 78 -1.47 20.11 10.27
C LYS A 78 -2.42 18.92 10.10
N ILE A 79 -2.09 17.96 9.22
CA ILE A 79 -2.89 16.75 9.00
C ILE A 79 -2.91 15.89 10.27
N VAL A 80 -1.76 15.64 10.86
CA VAL A 80 -1.62 14.81 12.04
C VAL A 80 -2.31 15.43 13.26
N ASP A 81 -2.17 16.71 13.44
CA ASP A 81 -2.83 17.45 14.56
C ASP A 81 -4.36 17.45 14.42
N LYS A 82 -4.87 17.49 13.19
CA LYS A 82 -6.31 17.36 12.93
C LYS A 82 -6.86 15.99 13.30
N VAL A 83 -6.06 14.93 13.15
CA VAL A 83 -6.44 13.57 13.57
C VAL A 83 -6.45 13.43 15.09
N GLY A 84 -5.56 14.14 15.80
CA GLY A 84 -5.55 14.19 17.27
C GLY A 84 -4.94 12.95 17.92
N TYR A 85 -3.76 12.51 17.47
CA TYR A 85 -3.02 11.43 18.13
C TYR A 85 -2.61 11.81 19.55
N LYS A 86 -2.92 10.94 20.52
CA LYS A 86 -2.59 11.15 21.93
C LYS A 86 -1.16 10.75 22.29
N ASN A 87 -0.56 9.84 21.52
CA ASN A 87 0.80 9.37 21.73
C ASN A 87 1.77 10.22 20.90
N GLU A 88 2.72 10.87 21.57
CA GLU A 88 3.67 11.78 20.94
C GLU A 88 4.65 11.06 19.99
N GLU A 89 5.08 9.84 20.32
CA GLU A 89 5.94 9.03 19.43
C GLU A 89 5.21 8.67 18.15
N GLN A 90 3.94 8.28 18.25
CA GLN A 90 3.10 7.97 17.10
C GLN A 90 2.83 9.22 16.25
N ARG A 91 2.57 10.36 16.91
CA ARG A 91 2.39 11.65 16.25
C ARG A 91 3.62 12.01 15.43
N LYS A 92 4.80 11.96 16.03
CA LYS A 92 6.08 12.24 15.35
C LYS A 92 6.33 11.30 14.18
N MET A 93 6.07 10.01 14.37
CA MET A 93 6.24 9.00 13.32
C MET A 93 5.43 9.34 12.06
N TYR A 94 4.18 9.78 12.21
CA TYR A 94 3.34 10.16 11.07
C TYR A 94 3.76 11.47 10.43
N ILE A 95 4.19 12.46 11.22
CA ILE A 95 4.73 13.72 10.69
C ILE A 95 5.97 13.46 9.82
N ASP A 96 6.85 12.57 10.24
CA ASP A 96 8.06 12.21 9.50
C ASP A 96 7.75 11.34 8.27
N ALA A 97 6.72 10.50 8.33
CA ALA A 97 6.37 9.56 7.27
C ALA A 97 5.61 10.22 6.09
N ILE A 98 4.72 11.17 6.35
CA ILE A 98 3.86 11.78 5.32
C ILE A 98 4.66 12.43 4.18
N PRO A 99 5.70 13.23 4.43
CA PRO A 99 6.48 13.83 3.34
C PRO A 99 7.22 12.82 2.47
N LEU A 100 7.52 11.63 3.00
CA LEU A 100 8.25 10.58 2.31
C LEU A 100 7.34 9.62 1.53
N GLN A 101 6.03 9.71 1.70
CA GLN A 101 5.08 8.77 1.12
C GLN A 101 5.14 8.71 -0.41
N ARG A 102 5.16 9.86 -1.07
CA ARG A 102 5.26 9.90 -2.53
C ARG A 102 6.56 9.28 -3.04
N LYS A 103 7.68 9.61 -2.41
CA LYS A 103 8.99 9.04 -2.75
C LYS A 103 8.99 7.53 -2.60
N MET A 104 8.41 7.00 -1.53
CA MET A 104 8.27 5.56 -1.31
C MET A 104 7.51 4.88 -2.44
N LEU A 105 6.37 5.44 -2.86
CA LEU A 105 5.54 4.91 -3.94
C LEU A 105 6.21 5.00 -5.30
N LEU A 106 7.06 6.01 -5.54
CA LEU A 106 7.82 6.16 -6.77
C LEU A 106 9.00 5.21 -6.87
N THR A 107 9.68 4.94 -5.75
CA THR A 107 10.96 4.21 -5.73
C THR A 107 10.82 2.71 -5.50
N THR A 108 9.66 2.22 -5.07
CA THR A 108 9.42 0.78 -4.96
C THR A 108 9.46 0.11 -6.33
N SER A 109 9.97 -1.12 -6.38
CA SER A 109 10.09 -1.87 -7.65
C SER A 109 8.73 -2.19 -8.27
N THR A 110 7.72 -2.43 -7.46
CA THR A 110 6.38 -2.82 -7.89
C THR A 110 5.33 -2.06 -7.08
N LEU A 111 4.37 -1.46 -7.76
CA LEU A 111 3.19 -0.86 -7.16
C LEU A 111 1.96 -1.69 -7.51
N VAL A 112 1.23 -2.13 -6.50
CA VAL A 112 0.01 -2.92 -6.65
C VAL A 112 -1.18 -2.13 -6.12
N LEU A 113 -2.21 -1.99 -6.93
CA LEU A 113 -3.47 -1.34 -6.56
C LEU A 113 -4.59 -2.38 -6.48
N PRO A 114 -5.17 -2.64 -5.31
CA PRO A 114 -6.37 -3.44 -5.20
C PRO A 114 -7.62 -2.63 -5.56
N PHE A 115 -8.50 -3.20 -6.37
CA PHE A 115 -9.80 -2.64 -6.72
C PHE A 115 -10.92 -3.56 -6.27
N PHE A 116 -11.98 -2.97 -5.72
CA PHE A 116 -13.18 -3.68 -5.36
C PHE A 116 -14.33 -3.24 -6.26
N PHE A 117 -15.12 -4.21 -6.72
CA PHE A 117 -16.35 -3.94 -7.47
C PHE A 117 -17.54 -4.02 -6.51
N GLN A 118 -18.31 -2.95 -6.45
CA GLN A 118 -19.55 -2.91 -5.70
C GLN A 118 -20.74 -2.80 -6.65
N GLY A 119 -21.37 -3.94 -6.97
CA GLY A 119 -22.47 -4.02 -7.94
C GLY A 119 -22.04 -3.61 -9.35
N ASN A 120 -22.91 -2.95 -10.09
CA ASN A 120 -22.64 -2.39 -11.42
C ASN A 120 -22.18 -0.91 -11.35
N GLU A 121 -22.02 -0.35 -10.17
CA GLU A 121 -21.61 1.03 -9.99
C GLU A 121 -20.14 1.10 -9.53
N LEU A 122 -19.36 1.93 -10.22
CA LEU A 122 -18.09 2.39 -9.72
C LEU A 122 -18.32 3.10 -8.37
N LEU A 123 -17.49 2.78 -7.37
CA LEU A 123 -17.49 3.51 -6.12
C LEU A 123 -17.33 5.00 -6.40
N LYS A 124 -18.41 5.76 -6.30
CA LYS A 124 -18.29 7.22 -6.29
C LYS A 124 -17.62 7.61 -4.99
N PRO A 125 -16.58 8.46 -5.02
CA PRO A 125 -16.03 9.00 -3.79
C PRO A 125 -17.18 9.70 -3.06
N LYS A 126 -17.35 9.38 -1.79
CA LYS A 126 -18.28 10.11 -0.92
C LYS A 126 -17.82 11.57 -0.91
N SER A 127 -18.66 12.43 -1.42
CA SER A 127 -18.49 13.88 -1.37
C SER A 127 -18.42 14.38 0.07
#